data_a1795f4eac94a2d8cb493c36cb74fb92
#
_entry.id   a1795f4eac94a2d8cb493c36cb74fb92
#
_cell.length_a   1.000
_cell.length_b   1.000
_cell.length_c   1.000
_cell.angle_alpha   90.00
_cell.angle_beta   90.00
_cell.angle_gamma   90.00
#
_symmetry.space_group_name_H-M   'P 1'
#
loop_
_entity.id
_entity.type
_entity.pdbx_description
1 polymer ?
#
loop_
_entity_poly.entity_id
_entity_poly.type
_entity_poly.pdbx_seq_one_letter_code
_entity_poly.pdbx_strand_id
1 'polypeptide(L)'
;MLVQHLHQPFEIELIVSDDCPVKPHRHTFFELVYVLQGKGKQCINGSSFSYRDNHMFLLTPGDCHRFDIEETTTFLFLRFTDIYLNESGLSLKYVQQLEYILQNASHQPGCILRNLTDKALVRPMVEAIIREQVNQDVYNKELIAQLVNTLIVVVTRNIAKYLPAAVSEHTEDKVLQILQYIQTNIYQPDQLRAERISKHFGVSETYLGRYFKKHTEETLQQYITNYRMRLIESRLKNSDLRINEIAGTLGFTDESHLNKFFRKNKGMSPLAYRKAARAAVVAA
;
A
#
# COMPACT_ATOMS: atom_id res chain seq x y z
N MET A 1 3.75 6.30 21.16
CA MET A 1 2.89 5.50 20.26
C MET A 1 3.40 4.07 20.30
N LEU A 2 2.53 3.09 20.47
CA LEU A 2 2.92 1.69 20.56
C LEU A 2 3.43 1.20 19.20
N VAL A 3 4.54 0.46 19.20
CA VAL A 3 5.07 -0.22 18.01
C VAL A 3 5.01 -1.72 18.26
N GLN A 4 4.33 -2.44 17.36
CA GLN A 4 4.23 -3.90 17.42
C GLN A 4 5.31 -4.54 16.55
N HIS A 5 5.83 -5.68 17.02
CA HIS A 5 6.81 -6.49 16.33
C HIS A 5 6.29 -7.92 16.17
N LEU A 6 6.59 -8.55 15.06
CA LEU A 6 6.24 -9.94 14.80
C LEU A 6 7.48 -10.81 15.07
N HIS A 7 7.31 -11.84 15.89
CA HIS A 7 8.39 -12.75 16.29
C HIS A 7 8.38 -14.08 15.51
N GLN A 8 7.32 -14.29 14.71
CA GLN A 8 7.17 -15.46 13.83
C GLN A 8 7.22 -15.00 12.37
N PRO A 9 7.54 -15.86 11.40
CA PRO A 9 7.54 -15.52 9.99
C PRO A 9 6.20 -14.96 9.51
N PHE A 10 5.09 -15.57 9.95
CA PHE A 10 3.74 -15.06 9.77
C PHE A 10 2.84 -15.44 10.97
N GLU A 11 1.74 -14.71 11.14
CA GLU A 11 0.73 -14.93 12.17
C GLU A 11 -0.67 -14.69 11.57
N ILE A 12 -1.62 -15.52 11.96
CA ILE A 12 -3.02 -15.40 11.53
C ILE A 12 -3.90 -15.34 12.78
N GLU A 13 -4.76 -14.33 12.85
CA GLU A 13 -5.66 -14.09 13.96
C GLU A 13 -7.07 -13.77 13.45
N LEU A 14 -8.07 -14.44 14.03
CA LEU A 14 -9.49 -14.16 13.77
C LEU A 14 -10.06 -13.39 14.96
N ILE A 15 -10.59 -12.19 14.70
CA ILE A 15 -11.15 -11.32 15.75
C ILE A 15 -12.59 -10.96 15.39
N VAL A 16 -13.50 -11.10 16.36
CA VAL A 16 -14.86 -10.54 16.32
C VAL A 16 -14.93 -9.40 17.31
N SER A 17 -15.34 -8.21 16.86
CA SER A 17 -15.35 -7.04 17.72
C SER A 17 -16.46 -6.06 17.36
N ASP A 18 -16.99 -5.40 18.39
CA ASP A 18 -17.93 -4.29 18.29
C ASP A 18 -17.24 -2.93 18.38
N ASP A 19 -16.02 -2.91 18.93
CA ASP A 19 -15.18 -1.73 19.09
C ASP A 19 -13.81 -1.91 18.41
N CYS A 20 -13.06 -0.85 18.28
CA CYS A 20 -11.72 -0.92 17.71
C CYS A 20 -10.86 -1.96 18.47
N PRO A 21 -10.47 -3.07 17.84
CA PRO A 21 -9.79 -4.16 18.56
C PRO A 21 -8.42 -3.75 19.10
N VAL A 22 -7.80 -2.75 18.50
CA VAL A 22 -6.47 -2.27 18.91
C VAL A 22 -6.42 -0.75 18.83
N LYS A 23 -5.91 -0.10 19.89
CA LYS A 23 -5.66 1.37 19.90
C LYS A 23 -4.74 1.76 18.74
N PRO A 24 -4.78 3.03 18.25
CA PRO A 24 -3.91 3.48 17.17
C PRO A 24 -2.45 3.11 17.44
N HIS A 25 -1.84 2.32 16.57
CA HIS A 25 -0.48 1.78 16.70
C HIS A 25 0.24 1.75 15.36
N ARG A 26 1.53 1.46 15.41
CA ARG A 26 2.36 1.14 14.23
C ARG A 26 2.93 -0.26 14.39
N HIS A 27 3.31 -0.87 13.29
CA HIS A 27 3.97 -2.18 13.29
C HIS A 27 5.14 -2.20 12.30
N THR A 28 6.03 -3.20 12.46
CA THR A 28 7.23 -3.37 11.63
C THR A 28 7.10 -4.47 10.58
N PHE A 29 5.88 -4.93 10.34
CA PHE A 29 5.54 -6.04 9.45
C PHE A 29 4.42 -5.63 8.49
N PHE A 30 4.14 -6.42 7.48
CA PHE A 30 2.95 -6.30 6.64
C PHE A 30 1.75 -6.92 7.34
N GLU A 31 0.60 -6.27 7.26
CA GLU A 31 -0.65 -6.79 7.78
C GLU A 31 -1.75 -6.72 6.72
N LEU A 32 -2.24 -7.91 6.30
CA LEU A 32 -3.47 -8.04 5.52
C LEU A 32 -4.64 -8.16 6.48
N VAL A 33 -5.64 -7.31 6.30
CA VAL A 33 -6.89 -7.35 7.07
C VAL A 33 -8.03 -7.67 6.12
N TYR A 34 -8.65 -8.81 6.30
CA TYR A 34 -9.83 -9.22 5.54
C TYR A 34 -11.08 -9.11 6.40
N VAL A 35 -12.11 -8.44 5.88
CA VAL A 35 -13.43 -8.32 6.52
C VAL A 35 -14.30 -9.47 6.05
N LEU A 36 -14.53 -10.46 6.93
CA LEU A 36 -15.44 -11.58 6.64
C LEU A 36 -16.89 -11.11 6.67
N GLN A 37 -17.23 -10.32 7.68
CA GLN A 37 -18.57 -9.76 7.90
C GLN A 37 -18.45 -8.47 8.69
N GLY A 38 -19.37 -7.51 8.45
CA GLY A 38 -19.49 -6.28 9.21
C GLY A 38 -19.23 -5.04 8.39
N LYS A 39 -19.37 -3.88 9.03
CA LYS A 39 -19.33 -2.58 8.40
C LYS A 39 -18.71 -1.54 9.32
N GLY A 40 -18.01 -0.58 8.73
CA GLY A 40 -17.37 0.52 9.45
C GLY A 40 -16.38 1.28 8.59
N LYS A 41 -15.41 1.92 9.25
CA LYS A 41 -14.34 2.68 8.61
C LYS A 41 -12.98 2.23 9.09
N GLN A 42 -12.04 2.09 8.18
CA GLN A 42 -10.64 1.94 8.49
C GLN A 42 -9.92 3.26 8.27
N CYS A 43 -9.22 3.73 9.30
CA CYS A 43 -8.39 4.92 9.25
C CYS A 43 -6.93 4.50 9.10
N ILE A 44 -6.27 4.94 8.02
CA ILE A 44 -4.86 4.66 7.73
C ILE A 44 -4.15 5.98 7.50
N ASN A 45 -3.12 6.30 8.29
CA ASN A 45 -2.30 7.51 8.16
C ASN A 45 -3.14 8.79 8.02
N GLY A 46 -4.24 8.90 8.79
CA GLY A 46 -5.16 10.04 8.76
C GLY A 46 -6.15 10.06 7.58
N SER A 47 -6.15 9.06 6.72
CA SER A 47 -7.18 8.86 5.68
C SER A 47 -8.20 7.83 6.15
N SER A 48 -9.49 8.03 5.83
CA SER A 48 -10.59 7.15 6.26
C SER A 48 -11.25 6.48 5.06
N PHE A 49 -11.51 5.18 5.16
CA PHE A 49 -12.05 4.33 4.10
C PHE A 49 -13.18 3.47 4.66
N SER A 50 -14.37 3.55 4.09
CA SER A 50 -15.46 2.66 4.47
C SER A 50 -15.14 1.22 4.09
N TYR A 51 -15.50 0.29 4.98
CA TYR A 51 -15.40 -1.13 4.70
C TYR A 51 -16.75 -1.82 4.86
N ARG A 52 -16.85 -2.98 4.24
CA ARG A 52 -17.96 -3.93 4.32
C ARG A 52 -17.43 -5.34 4.06
N ASP A 53 -18.31 -6.32 4.11
CA ASP A 53 -17.98 -7.71 3.80
C ASP A 53 -17.11 -7.86 2.53
N ASN A 54 -16.15 -8.76 2.59
CA ASN A 54 -15.21 -9.07 1.51
C ASN A 54 -14.30 -7.91 1.09
N HIS A 55 -14.14 -6.89 1.93
CA HIS A 55 -13.08 -5.91 1.76
C HIS A 55 -11.77 -6.44 2.35
N MET A 56 -10.66 -6.07 1.70
CA MET A 56 -9.32 -6.39 2.17
C MET A 56 -8.46 -5.15 2.11
N PHE A 57 -7.64 -4.96 3.14
CA PHE A 57 -6.69 -3.87 3.28
C PHE A 57 -5.29 -4.44 3.45
N LEU A 58 -4.29 -3.73 2.97
CA LEU A 58 -2.89 -3.99 3.28
C LEU A 58 -2.30 -2.78 3.99
N LEU A 59 -1.71 -3.05 5.13
CA LEU A 59 -0.95 -2.12 5.93
C LEU A 59 0.52 -2.47 5.81
N THR A 60 1.34 -1.47 5.55
CA THR A 60 2.78 -1.65 5.37
C THR A 60 3.53 -1.27 6.65
N PRO A 61 4.78 -1.72 6.84
CA PRO A 61 5.59 -1.30 7.97
C PRO A 61 5.61 0.22 8.13
N GLY A 62 5.33 0.68 9.36
CA GLY A 62 5.28 2.10 9.71
C GLY A 62 3.92 2.78 9.51
N ASP A 63 2.94 2.13 8.86
CA ASP A 63 1.58 2.67 8.79
C ASP A 63 0.95 2.75 10.18
N CYS A 64 0.20 3.83 10.42
CA CYS A 64 -0.63 4.00 11.61
C CYS A 64 -2.08 3.78 11.24
N HIS A 65 -2.75 2.87 11.92
CA HIS A 65 -4.14 2.53 11.60
C HIS A 65 -5.03 2.33 12.83
N ARG A 66 -6.34 2.40 12.60
CA ARG A 66 -7.41 2.03 13.53
C ARG A 66 -8.68 1.68 12.75
N PHE A 67 -9.62 1.02 13.43
CA PHE A 67 -10.96 0.76 12.93
C PHE A 67 -12.00 1.55 13.72
N ASP A 68 -12.95 2.17 13.04
CA ASP A 68 -14.16 2.73 13.61
C ASP A 68 -15.30 1.79 13.18
N ILE A 69 -15.77 0.92 14.09
CA ILE A 69 -16.74 -0.15 13.80
C ILE A 69 -18.16 0.42 13.88
N GLU A 70 -18.96 0.22 12.84
CA GLU A 70 -20.38 0.63 12.77
C GLU A 70 -21.31 -0.55 13.06
N GLU A 71 -20.90 -1.76 12.68
CA GLU A 71 -21.60 -3.04 12.93
C GLU A 71 -20.59 -4.08 13.37
N THR A 72 -20.97 -4.99 14.28
CA THR A 72 -20.08 -6.09 14.73
C THR A 72 -19.31 -6.67 13.56
N THR A 73 -18.00 -6.61 13.64
CA THR A 73 -17.14 -7.00 12.51
C THR A 73 -16.27 -8.19 12.86
N THR A 74 -16.24 -9.15 11.93
CA THR A 74 -15.31 -10.28 11.96
C THR A 74 -14.15 -10.01 11.01
N PHE A 75 -12.96 -9.88 11.57
CA PHE A 75 -11.72 -9.66 10.85
C PHE A 75 -10.84 -10.90 10.85
N LEU A 76 -10.22 -11.21 9.72
CA LEU A 76 -9.01 -12.02 9.67
C LEU A 76 -7.81 -11.11 9.49
N PHE A 77 -6.88 -11.16 10.44
CA PHE A 77 -5.57 -10.53 10.35
C PHE A 77 -4.54 -11.57 9.91
N LEU A 78 -3.82 -11.29 8.83
CA LEU A 78 -2.66 -12.04 8.38
C LEU A 78 -1.45 -11.12 8.42
N ARG A 79 -0.55 -11.36 9.35
CA ARG A 79 0.70 -10.61 9.55
C ARG A 79 1.87 -11.39 9.01
N PHE A 80 2.78 -10.74 8.29
CA PHE A 80 3.99 -11.40 7.76
C PHE A 80 5.15 -10.41 7.62
N THR A 81 6.37 -10.94 7.64
CA THR A 81 7.61 -10.16 7.53
C THR A 81 8.24 -10.32 6.15
N ASP A 82 9.21 -9.46 5.84
CA ASP A 82 10.08 -9.61 4.67
C ASP A 82 10.83 -10.95 4.70
N ILE A 83 11.19 -11.43 5.89
CA ILE A 83 11.85 -12.74 6.08
C ILE A 83 10.95 -13.85 5.53
N TYR A 84 9.66 -13.83 5.85
CA TYR A 84 8.70 -14.81 5.33
C TYR A 84 8.66 -14.83 3.81
N LEU A 85 8.64 -13.65 3.18
CA LEU A 85 8.65 -13.54 1.71
C LEU A 85 9.92 -14.15 1.12
N ASN A 86 11.07 -13.91 1.74
CA ASN A 86 12.37 -14.44 1.29
C ASN A 86 12.49 -15.96 1.47
N GLU A 87 11.83 -16.53 2.48
CA GLU A 87 11.83 -17.97 2.77
C GLU A 87 10.72 -18.75 2.04
N SER A 88 9.84 -18.07 1.33
CA SER A 88 8.66 -18.65 0.66
C SER A 88 8.96 -19.62 -0.50
N GLY A 89 10.23 -19.83 -0.84
CA GLY A 89 10.67 -20.66 -1.98
C GLY A 89 10.53 -19.99 -3.36
N LEU A 90 10.14 -18.72 -3.38
CA LEU A 90 10.07 -17.91 -4.60
C LEU A 90 11.48 -17.46 -5.03
N SER A 91 11.67 -17.20 -6.33
CA SER A 91 12.95 -16.65 -6.79
C SER A 91 13.20 -15.26 -6.17
N LEU A 92 14.47 -14.94 -5.87
CA LEU A 92 14.85 -13.66 -5.27
C LEU A 92 14.29 -12.46 -6.03
N LYS A 93 14.34 -12.50 -7.36
CA LYS A 93 13.77 -11.47 -8.23
C LYS A 93 12.27 -11.28 -8.01
N TYR A 94 11.53 -12.38 -7.88
CA TYR A 94 10.09 -12.34 -7.64
C TYR A 94 9.76 -11.76 -6.27
N VAL A 95 10.53 -12.13 -5.24
CA VAL A 95 10.39 -11.57 -3.88
C VAL A 95 10.62 -10.06 -3.88
N GLN A 96 11.66 -9.56 -4.53
CA GLN A 96 11.92 -8.12 -4.64
C GLN A 96 10.77 -7.37 -5.34
N GLN A 97 10.19 -7.97 -6.38
CA GLN A 97 8.99 -7.42 -7.03
C GLN A 97 7.78 -7.39 -6.10
N LEU A 98 7.55 -8.47 -5.34
CA LEU A 98 6.48 -8.54 -4.35
C LEU A 98 6.64 -7.43 -3.29
N GLU A 99 7.81 -7.32 -2.67
CA GLU A 99 8.10 -6.29 -1.67
C GLU A 99 7.85 -4.89 -2.21
N TYR A 100 8.36 -4.60 -3.41
CA TYR A 100 8.13 -3.33 -4.08
C TYR A 100 6.63 -3.03 -4.25
N ILE A 101 5.87 -3.98 -4.76
CA ILE A 101 4.44 -3.82 -5.01
C ILE A 101 3.67 -3.67 -3.69
N LEU A 102 3.98 -4.47 -2.68
CA LEU A 102 3.34 -4.42 -1.37
C LEU A 102 3.58 -3.08 -0.66
N GLN A 103 4.80 -2.56 -0.71
CA GLN A 103 5.14 -1.25 -0.13
C GLN A 103 4.36 -0.09 -0.77
N ASN A 104 3.90 -0.24 -2.01
CA ASN A 104 3.02 0.75 -2.66
C ASN A 104 1.61 0.81 -2.09
N ALA A 105 1.16 -0.18 -1.34
CA ALA A 105 -0.19 -0.20 -0.79
C ALA A 105 -0.45 0.97 0.16
N SER A 106 0.56 1.40 0.94
CA SER A 106 0.47 2.57 1.82
C SER A 106 0.12 3.86 1.09
N HIS A 107 0.41 3.94 -0.21
CA HIS A 107 0.19 5.11 -1.05
C HIS A 107 -1.17 5.11 -1.75
N GLN A 108 -1.83 3.95 -1.79
CA GLN A 108 -3.20 3.81 -2.30
C GLN A 108 -4.07 3.05 -1.30
N PRO A 109 -4.26 3.60 -0.10
CA PRO A 109 -5.06 2.95 0.93
C PRO A 109 -6.51 2.80 0.48
N GLY A 110 -7.19 1.84 1.08
CA GLY A 110 -8.55 1.44 0.73
C GLY A 110 -8.63 -0.04 0.38
N CYS A 111 -9.79 -0.52 -0.07
CA CYS A 111 -9.95 -1.93 -0.44
C CYS A 111 -9.03 -2.28 -1.62
N ILE A 112 -8.16 -3.26 -1.42
CA ILE A 112 -7.21 -3.74 -2.43
C ILE A 112 -7.91 -4.57 -3.50
N LEU A 113 -8.89 -5.39 -3.10
CA LEU A 113 -9.60 -6.31 -3.98
C LEU A 113 -10.61 -5.56 -4.88
N ARG A 114 -10.10 -4.96 -5.93
CA ARG A 114 -10.90 -4.22 -6.92
C ARG A 114 -11.34 -5.09 -8.10
N ASN A 115 -10.63 -6.20 -8.35
CA ASN A 115 -11.00 -7.16 -9.37
C ASN A 115 -12.06 -8.12 -8.83
N LEU A 116 -13.25 -8.16 -9.44
CA LEU A 116 -14.35 -9.02 -9.02
C LEU A 116 -14.00 -10.51 -9.06
N THR A 117 -13.23 -10.94 -10.06
CA THR A 117 -12.78 -12.34 -10.17
C THR A 117 -11.87 -12.73 -9.00
N ASP A 118 -10.93 -11.85 -8.66
CA ASP A 118 -10.02 -12.10 -7.54
C ASP A 118 -10.76 -12.03 -6.19
N LYS A 119 -11.74 -11.15 -6.07
CA LYS A 119 -12.58 -11.04 -4.88
C LYS A 119 -13.35 -12.32 -4.59
N ALA A 120 -13.88 -12.97 -5.64
CA ALA A 120 -14.57 -14.26 -5.52
C ALA A 120 -13.62 -15.39 -5.11
N LEU A 121 -12.34 -15.32 -5.50
CA LEU A 121 -11.32 -16.31 -5.15
C LEU A 121 -10.86 -16.19 -3.70
N VAL A 122 -10.75 -14.97 -3.17
CA VAL A 122 -10.13 -14.71 -1.86
C VAL A 122 -10.97 -15.28 -0.71
N ARG A 123 -12.30 -15.13 -0.73
CA ARG A 123 -13.15 -15.59 0.37
C ARG A 123 -13.03 -17.09 0.65
N PRO A 124 -13.13 -18.01 -0.32
CA PRO A 124 -12.93 -19.44 -0.08
C PRO A 124 -11.54 -19.78 0.47
N MET A 125 -10.50 -19.04 0.05
CA MET A 125 -9.15 -19.24 0.57
C MET A 125 -9.05 -18.84 2.04
N VAL A 126 -9.62 -17.69 2.43
CA VAL A 126 -9.68 -17.23 3.82
C VAL A 126 -10.46 -18.22 4.69
N GLU A 127 -11.62 -18.69 4.23
CA GLU A 127 -12.42 -19.69 4.93
C GLU A 127 -11.68 -21.03 5.07
N ALA A 128 -10.90 -21.44 4.05
CA ALA A 128 -10.05 -22.62 4.12
C ALA A 128 -8.94 -22.46 5.17
N ILE A 129 -8.27 -21.31 5.22
CA ILE A 129 -7.25 -21.01 6.23
C ILE A 129 -7.84 -21.13 7.65
N ILE A 130 -9.00 -20.51 7.89
CA ILE A 130 -9.68 -20.57 9.20
C ILE A 130 -10.00 -22.02 9.58
N ARG A 131 -10.55 -22.79 8.64
CA ARG A 131 -10.90 -24.20 8.87
C ARG A 131 -9.66 -25.04 9.21
N GLU A 132 -8.56 -24.85 8.49
CA GLU A 132 -7.31 -25.60 8.74
C GLU A 132 -6.66 -25.23 10.08
N GLN A 133 -6.82 -23.98 10.55
CA GLN A 133 -6.37 -23.60 11.89
C GLN A 133 -7.15 -24.31 13.02
N VAL A 134 -8.44 -24.57 12.81
CA VAL A 134 -9.32 -25.23 13.80
C VAL A 134 -9.13 -26.74 13.76
N ASN A 135 -9.12 -27.34 12.57
CA ASN A 135 -9.13 -28.80 12.41
C ASN A 135 -7.78 -29.43 12.69
N GLN A 136 -6.68 -28.72 12.48
CA GLN A 136 -5.30 -29.18 12.70
C GLN A 136 -5.02 -30.58 12.11
N ASP A 137 -5.50 -30.83 10.90
CA ASP A 137 -5.34 -32.09 10.19
C ASP A 137 -3.90 -32.27 9.68
N VAL A 138 -3.59 -33.46 9.12
CA VAL A 138 -2.25 -33.76 8.56
C VAL A 138 -1.91 -32.75 7.48
N TYR A 139 -0.68 -32.20 7.51
CA TYR A 139 -0.18 -31.17 6.61
C TYR A 139 -0.94 -29.84 6.68
N ASN A 140 -1.69 -29.55 7.74
CA ASN A 140 -2.41 -28.29 7.87
C ASN A 140 -1.51 -27.05 7.79
N LYS A 141 -0.31 -27.11 8.39
CA LYS A 141 0.65 -26.00 8.37
C LYS A 141 1.16 -25.70 6.96
N GLU A 142 1.49 -26.74 6.21
CA GLU A 142 1.91 -26.64 4.82
C GLU A 142 0.79 -26.11 3.93
N LEU A 143 -0.45 -26.59 4.14
CA LEU A 143 -1.61 -26.12 3.39
C LEU A 143 -1.90 -24.64 3.69
N ILE A 144 -1.87 -24.23 4.95
CA ILE A 144 -2.01 -22.82 5.36
C ILE A 144 -0.92 -21.97 4.69
N ALA A 145 0.35 -22.40 4.73
CA ALA A 145 1.46 -21.65 4.12
C ALA A 145 1.26 -21.46 2.61
N GLN A 146 0.80 -22.49 1.88
CA GLN A 146 0.50 -22.37 0.45
C GLN A 146 -0.68 -21.45 0.17
N LEU A 147 -1.75 -21.50 0.99
CA LEU A 147 -2.89 -20.58 0.86
C LEU A 147 -2.46 -19.13 1.14
N VAL A 148 -1.64 -18.89 2.16
CA VAL A 148 -1.07 -17.58 2.47
C VAL A 148 -0.22 -17.06 1.31
N ASN A 149 0.68 -17.87 0.76
CA ASN A 149 1.49 -17.50 -0.39
C ASN A 149 0.62 -17.12 -1.60
N THR A 150 -0.41 -17.92 -1.89
CA THR A 150 -1.35 -17.64 -2.97
C THR A 150 -2.12 -16.34 -2.72
N LEU A 151 -2.54 -16.10 -1.49
CA LEU A 151 -3.24 -14.87 -1.09
C LEU A 151 -2.34 -13.64 -1.30
N ILE A 152 -1.08 -13.71 -0.90
CA ILE A 152 -0.09 -12.64 -1.13
C ILE A 152 0.08 -12.36 -2.63
N VAL A 153 0.16 -13.39 -3.46
CA VAL A 153 0.24 -13.25 -4.93
C VAL A 153 -1.02 -12.57 -5.49
N VAL A 154 -2.20 -12.96 -5.06
CA VAL A 154 -3.48 -12.34 -5.49
C VAL A 154 -3.54 -10.87 -5.08
N VAL A 155 -3.14 -10.54 -3.85
CA VAL A 155 -3.05 -9.17 -3.34
C VAL A 155 -2.07 -8.35 -4.17
N THR A 156 -0.87 -8.86 -4.37
CA THR A 156 0.19 -8.22 -5.16
C THR A 156 -0.28 -7.93 -6.58
N ARG A 157 -0.94 -8.89 -7.24
CA ARG A 157 -1.55 -8.73 -8.58
C ARG A 157 -2.58 -7.60 -8.61
N ASN A 158 -3.41 -7.48 -7.56
CA ASN A 158 -4.41 -6.42 -7.48
C ASN A 158 -3.77 -5.04 -7.30
N ILE A 159 -2.71 -4.93 -6.49
CA ILE A 159 -1.97 -3.67 -6.29
C ILE A 159 -1.24 -3.29 -7.58
N ALA A 160 -0.55 -4.24 -8.22
CA ALA A 160 0.25 -4.02 -9.43
C ALA A 160 -0.55 -3.41 -10.58
N LYS A 161 -1.84 -3.77 -10.73
CA LYS A 161 -2.72 -3.19 -11.76
C LYS A 161 -2.92 -1.68 -11.66
N TYR A 162 -2.65 -1.09 -10.51
CA TYR A 162 -2.79 0.36 -10.25
C TYR A 162 -1.45 1.07 -10.11
N LEU A 163 -0.34 0.32 -10.21
CA LEU A 163 0.97 0.92 -10.31
C LEU A 163 1.19 1.53 -11.69
N PRO A 164 2.12 2.50 -11.83
CA PRO A 164 2.60 2.89 -13.15
C PRO A 164 3.05 1.65 -13.92
N ALA A 165 2.80 1.64 -15.24
CA ALA A 165 3.14 0.52 -16.14
C ALA A 165 4.63 0.09 -16.15
N ALA A 166 5.46 0.77 -15.36
CA ALA A 166 6.89 0.56 -15.24
C ALA A 166 7.32 -0.79 -14.62
N VAL A 167 6.40 -1.54 -14.00
CA VAL A 167 6.74 -2.81 -13.33
C VAL A 167 6.03 -3.96 -14.02
N SER A 168 6.79 -4.73 -14.79
CA SER A 168 6.37 -5.98 -15.40
C SER A 168 7.19 -7.14 -14.83
N GLU A 169 6.79 -8.38 -15.09
CA GLU A 169 7.55 -9.59 -14.72
C GLU A 169 8.98 -9.61 -15.28
N HIS A 170 9.26 -8.77 -16.29
CA HIS A 170 10.57 -8.64 -16.94
C HIS A 170 11.36 -7.41 -16.50
N THR A 171 10.89 -6.67 -15.48
CA THR A 171 11.59 -5.47 -15.00
C THR A 171 12.94 -5.85 -14.39
N GLU A 172 14.01 -5.18 -14.82
CA GLU A 172 15.36 -5.42 -14.29
C GLU A 172 15.47 -5.00 -12.81
N ASP A 173 16.20 -5.76 -12.01
CA ASP A 173 16.35 -5.55 -10.56
C ASP A 173 16.82 -4.13 -10.21
N LYS A 174 17.70 -3.57 -11.03
CA LYS A 174 18.21 -2.20 -10.80
C LYS A 174 17.13 -1.13 -10.94
N VAL A 175 16.17 -1.29 -11.85
CA VAL A 175 15.02 -0.37 -11.98
C VAL A 175 14.13 -0.48 -10.76
N LEU A 176 13.86 -1.70 -10.28
CA LEU A 176 13.07 -1.93 -9.08
C LEU A 176 13.70 -1.26 -7.87
N GLN A 177 15.02 -1.38 -7.69
CA GLN A 177 15.73 -0.71 -6.61
C GLN A 177 15.62 0.82 -6.69
N ILE A 178 15.72 1.41 -7.90
CA ILE A 178 15.55 2.86 -8.10
C ILE A 178 14.12 3.28 -7.76
N LEU A 179 13.12 2.53 -8.20
CA LEU A 179 11.72 2.79 -7.92
C LEU A 179 11.44 2.70 -6.41
N GLN A 180 11.97 1.67 -5.74
CA GLN A 180 11.86 1.50 -4.29
C GLN A 180 12.54 2.65 -3.53
N TYR A 181 13.74 3.07 -3.96
CA TYR A 181 14.40 4.23 -3.37
C TYR A 181 13.53 5.49 -3.46
N ILE A 182 12.94 5.75 -4.64
CA ILE A 182 12.04 6.90 -4.83
C ILE A 182 10.85 6.84 -3.86
N GLN A 183 10.24 5.68 -3.71
CA GLN A 183 9.08 5.50 -2.83
C GLN A 183 9.43 5.73 -1.37
N THR A 184 10.48 5.10 -0.90
CA THR A 184 10.96 5.23 0.49
C THR A 184 11.28 6.69 0.84
N ASN A 185 11.81 7.44 -0.14
CA ASN A 185 12.21 8.82 0.06
C ASN A 185 11.19 9.85 -0.45
N ILE A 186 9.97 9.45 -0.82
CA ILE A 186 8.99 10.34 -1.48
C ILE A 186 8.61 11.57 -0.64
N TYR A 187 8.72 11.46 0.66
CA TYR A 187 8.45 12.53 1.63
C TYR A 187 9.66 13.45 1.89
N GLN A 188 10.81 13.13 1.27
CA GLN A 188 12.08 13.85 1.43
C GLN A 188 12.57 14.37 0.07
N PRO A 189 12.09 15.53 -0.41
CA PRO A 189 12.38 16.04 -1.77
C PRO A 189 13.86 16.13 -2.11
N ASP A 190 14.71 16.44 -1.13
CA ASP A 190 16.16 16.54 -1.34
C ASP A 190 16.81 15.20 -1.71
N GLN A 191 16.28 14.08 -1.21
CA GLN A 191 16.76 12.74 -1.57
C GLN A 191 16.34 12.32 -2.99
N LEU A 192 15.33 12.99 -3.55
CA LEU A 192 14.81 12.70 -4.89
C LEU A 192 15.50 13.50 -6.02
N ARG A 193 16.51 14.30 -5.70
CA ARG A 193 17.34 14.97 -6.72
C ARG A 193 18.14 13.93 -7.50
N ALA A 194 18.24 14.09 -8.82
CA ALA A 194 18.97 13.18 -9.69
C ALA A 194 20.41 12.93 -9.21
N GLU A 195 21.09 13.97 -8.72
CA GLU A 195 22.41 13.89 -8.10
C GLU A 195 22.46 12.91 -6.91
N ARG A 196 21.45 12.96 -6.01
CA ARG A 196 21.40 12.10 -4.83
C ARG A 196 21.15 10.64 -5.20
N ILE A 197 20.20 10.43 -6.11
CA ILE A 197 19.87 9.09 -6.61
C ILE A 197 21.06 8.50 -7.36
N SER A 198 21.68 9.26 -8.26
CA SER A 198 22.84 8.80 -9.03
C SER A 198 24.02 8.43 -8.13
N LYS A 199 24.28 9.24 -7.09
CA LYS A 199 25.31 8.96 -6.08
C LYS A 199 24.99 7.69 -5.28
N HIS A 200 23.74 7.50 -4.87
CA HIS A 200 23.30 6.31 -4.13
C HIS A 200 23.54 5.02 -4.93
N PHE A 201 23.26 5.05 -6.23
CA PHE A 201 23.42 3.88 -7.12
C PHE A 201 24.79 3.78 -7.81
N GLY A 202 25.72 4.68 -7.52
CA GLY A 202 27.07 4.66 -8.09
C GLY A 202 27.10 4.85 -9.61
N VAL A 203 26.19 5.66 -10.18
CA VAL A 203 26.07 5.91 -11.62
C VAL A 203 26.08 7.41 -11.91
N SER A 204 26.35 7.80 -13.17
CA SER A 204 26.19 9.20 -13.56
C SER A 204 24.71 9.59 -13.72
N GLU A 205 24.37 10.87 -13.50
CA GLU A 205 23.00 11.38 -13.69
C GLU A 205 22.48 11.14 -15.12
N THR A 206 23.34 11.31 -16.11
CA THR A 206 23.01 11.06 -17.52
C THR A 206 22.69 9.60 -17.79
N TYR A 207 23.46 8.67 -17.19
CA TYR A 207 23.16 7.25 -17.29
C TYR A 207 21.85 6.92 -16.58
N LEU A 208 21.66 7.40 -15.34
CA LEU A 208 20.44 7.21 -14.56
C LEU A 208 19.20 7.66 -15.35
N GLY A 209 19.22 8.85 -15.93
CA GLY A 209 18.09 9.39 -16.69
C GLY A 209 17.75 8.57 -17.92
N ARG A 210 18.75 8.15 -18.70
CA ARG A 210 18.56 7.30 -19.89
C ARG A 210 18.11 5.89 -19.53
N TYR A 211 18.75 5.29 -18.54
CA TYR A 211 18.44 3.97 -18.05
C TYR A 211 17.00 3.90 -17.51
N PHE A 212 16.63 4.84 -16.63
CA PHE A 212 15.30 4.94 -16.07
C PHE A 212 14.24 5.07 -17.18
N LYS A 213 14.41 6.04 -18.10
CA LYS A 213 13.47 6.26 -19.21
C LYS A 213 13.34 5.05 -20.13
N LYS A 214 14.44 4.34 -20.40
CA LYS A 214 14.42 3.12 -21.22
C LYS A 214 13.52 2.03 -20.63
N HIS A 215 13.51 1.89 -19.28
CA HIS A 215 12.82 0.80 -18.59
C HIS A 215 11.44 1.19 -18.02
N THR A 216 11.14 2.48 -17.90
CA THR A 216 9.86 2.96 -17.34
C THR A 216 9.02 3.76 -18.34
N GLU A 217 9.57 4.01 -19.54
CA GLU A 217 8.97 4.82 -20.62
C GLU A 217 8.76 6.31 -20.25
N GLU A 218 9.02 6.70 -19.00
CA GLU A 218 8.91 8.08 -18.52
C GLU A 218 10.23 8.57 -17.90
N THR A 219 10.41 9.90 -17.82
CA THR A 219 11.59 10.43 -17.15
C THR A 219 11.48 10.28 -15.64
N LEU A 220 12.64 10.21 -14.95
CA LEU A 220 12.71 10.17 -13.49
C LEU A 220 11.87 11.28 -12.84
N GLN A 221 11.98 12.51 -13.37
CA GLN A 221 11.24 13.66 -12.85
C GLN A 221 9.72 13.55 -13.07
N GLN A 222 9.30 13.03 -14.23
CA GLN A 222 7.87 12.76 -14.51
C GLN A 222 7.32 11.71 -13.55
N TYR A 223 8.05 10.61 -13.34
CA TYR A 223 7.65 9.55 -12.41
C TYR A 223 7.45 10.11 -10.99
N ILE A 224 8.45 10.83 -10.45
CA ILE A 224 8.38 11.45 -9.12
C ILE A 224 7.18 12.42 -9.03
N THR A 225 6.97 13.24 -10.06
CA THR A 225 5.86 14.19 -10.12
C THR A 225 4.52 13.47 -10.11
N ASN A 226 4.34 12.47 -10.98
CA ASN A 226 3.12 11.67 -11.07
C ASN A 226 2.84 10.93 -9.76
N TYR A 227 3.88 10.39 -9.13
CA TYR A 227 3.77 9.69 -7.87
C TYR A 227 3.32 10.63 -6.74
N ARG A 228 3.97 11.80 -6.59
CA ARG A 228 3.56 12.83 -5.61
C ARG A 228 2.13 13.33 -5.86
N MET A 229 1.74 13.52 -7.12
CA MET A 229 0.37 13.90 -7.47
C MET A 229 -0.67 12.90 -6.97
N ARG A 230 -0.41 11.59 -7.15
CA ARG A 230 -1.31 10.54 -6.64
C ARG A 230 -1.45 10.58 -5.12
N LEU A 231 -0.35 10.80 -4.40
CA LEU A 231 -0.38 10.95 -2.94
C LEU A 231 -1.23 12.15 -2.51
N ILE A 232 -1.06 13.31 -3.18
CA ILE A 232 -1.85 14.50 -2.89
C ILE A 232 -3.33 14.23 -3.18
N GLU A 233 -3.66 13.67 -4.33
CA GLU A 233 -5.04 13.33 -4.71
C GLU A 233 -5.68 12.38 -3.70
N SER A 234 -4.96 11.35 -3.27
CA SER A 234 -5.43 10.41 -2.25
C SER A 234 -5.73 11.12 -0.92
N ARG A 235 -4.84 11.99 -0.45
CA ARG A 235 -5.05 12.77 0.78
C ARG A 235 -6.24 13.73 0.65
N LEU A 236 -6.37 14.39 -0.50
CA LEU A 236 -7.49 15.31 -0.75
C LEU A 236 -8.84 14.58 -0.76
N LYS A 237 -8.91 13.37 -1.29
CA LYS A 237 -10.14 12.56 -1.35
C LYS A 237 -10.51 11.95 -0.01
N ASN A 238 -9.54 11.39 0.70
CA ASN A 238 -9.74 10.41 1.75
C ASN A 238 -9.36 10.92 3.16
N SER A 239 -9.02 12.22 3.32
CA SER A 239 -8.70 12.80 4.62
C SER A 239 -9.27 14.20 4.80
N ASP A 240 -9.43 14.62 6.07
CA ASP A 240 -9.82 15.99 6.45
C ASP A 240 -8.61 16.89 6.71
N LEU A 241 -7.41 16.43 6.40
CA LEU A 241 -6.19 17.21 6.55
C LEU A 241 -6.30 18.55 5.80
N ARG A 242 -5.87 19.63 6.43
CA ARG A 242 -5.76 20.95 5.79
C ARG A 242 -4.71 20.91 4.69
N ILE A 243 -4.80 21.82 3.72
CA ILE A 243 -3.87 21.85 2.59
C ILE A 243 -2.41 22.08 3.07
N ASN A 244 -2.22 22.91 4.11
CA ASN A 244 -0.90 23.12 4.72
C ASN A 244 -0.34 21.85 5.41
N GLU A 245 -1.19 21.04 6.04
CA GLU A 245 -0.79 19.76 6.65
C GLU A 245 -0.37 18.75 5.58
N ILE A 246 -1.12 18.69 4.47
CA ILE A 246 -0.73 17.87 3.31
C ILE A 246 0.60 18.36 2.74
N ALA A 247 0.80 19.69 2.62
CA ALA A 247 2.05 20.27 2.16
C ALA A 247 3.24 19.85 3.03
N GLY A 248 3.11 20.02 4.35
CA GLY A 248 4.15 19.63 5.31
C GLY A 248 4.47 18.13 5.26
N THR A 249 3.44 17.27 5.20
CA THR A 249 3.63 15.80 5.12
C THR A 249 4.39 15.38 3.88
N LEU A 250 4.17 16.04 2.75
CA LEU A 250 4.78 15.70 1.45
C LEU A 250 6.05 16.51 1.14
N GLY A 251 6.60 17.20 2.15
CA GLY A 251 7.87 17.93 2.01
C GLY A 251 7.79 19.15 1.08
N PHE A 252 6.62 19.79 0.96
CA PHE A 252 6.52 21.12 0.36
C PHE A 252 6.89 22.19 1.37
N THR A 253 7.49 23.26 0.91
CA THR A 253 7.91 24.39 1.76
C THR A 253 6.72 25.01 2.49
N ASP A 254 5.60 25.15 1.78
CA ASP A 254 4.37 25.76 2.27
C ASP A 254 3.15 25.36 1.40
N GLU A 255 1.98 25.82 1.80
CA GLU A 255 0.74 25.60 1.08
C GLU A 255 0.74 26.21 -0.32
N SER A 256 1.39 27.39 -0.49
CA SER A 256 1.45 28.08 -1.78
C SER A 256 2.26 27.29 -2.79
N HIS A 257 3.36 26.65 -2.34
CA HIS A 257 4.18 25.78 -3.18
C HIS A 257 3.37 24.55 -3.63
N LEU A 258 2.65 23.88 -2.71
CA LEU A 258 1.77 22.77 -3.06
C LEU A 258 0.66 23.21 -4.03
N ASN A 259 0.02 24.35 -3.80
CA ASN A 259 -1.02 24.89 -4.66
C ASN A 259 -0.52 25.14 -6.10
N LYS A 260 0.67 25.74 -6.26
CA LYS A 260 1.31 25.95 -7.57
C LYS A 260 1.62 24.62 -8.26
N PHE A 261 2.22 23.69 -7.52
CA PHE A 261 2.54 22.35 -8.03
C PHE A 261 1.29 21.61 -8.49
N PHE A 262 0.25 21.57 -7.68
CA PHE A 262 -0.99 20.86 -7.99
C PHE A 262 -1.72 21.49 -9.18
N ARG A 263 -1.85 22.82 -9.21
CA ARG A 263 -2.49 23.54 -10.35
C ARG A 263 -1.74 23.29 -11.66
N LYS A 264 -0.41 23.32 -11.63
CA LYS A 264 0.40 23.05 -12.83
C LYS A 264 0.12 21.66 -13.41
N ASN A 265 -0.09 20.65 -12.57
CA ASN A 265 -0.22 19.25 -13.00
C ASN A 265 -1.69 18.80 -13.18
N LYS A 266 -2.67 19.44 -12.50
CA LYS A 266 -4.08 19.04 -12.53
C LYS A 266 -5.03 20.07 -13.15
N GLY A 267 -4.56 21.29 -13.42
CA GLY A 267 -5.37 22.37 -14.00
C GLY A 267 -6.31 23.07 -13.00
N MET A 268 -6.41 22.59 -11.75
CA MET A 268 -7.29 23.16 -10.73
C MET A 268 -6.61 23.22 -9.36
N SER A 269 -7.20 23.98 -8.42
CA SER A 269 -6.65 24.05 -7.07
C SER A 269 -6.94 22.77 -6.27
N PRO A 270 -6.10 22.42 -5.25
CA PRO A 270 -6.36 21.30 -4.35
C PRO A 270 -7.73 21.37 -3.69
N LEU A 271 -8.18 22.56 -3.28
CA LEU A 271 -9.48 22.75 -2.64
C LEU A 271 -10.64 22.49 -3.61
N ALA A 272 -10.54 22.95 -4.86
CA ALA A 272 -11.53 22.67 -5.90
C ALA A 272 -11.60 21.17 -6.21
N TYR A 273 -10.44 20.51 -6.30
CA TYR A 273 -10.37 19.08 -6.49
C TYR A 273 -11.03 18.29 -5.35
N ARG A 274 -10.75 18.66 -4.09
CA ARG A 274 -11.38 18.05 -2.91
C ARG A 274 -12.91 18.16 -2.95
N LYS A 275 -13.43 19.36 -3.26
CA LYS A 275 -14.90 19.58 -3.36
C LYS A 275 -15.52 18.70 -4.44
N ALA A 276 -14.92 18.65 -5.62
CA ALA A 276 -15.42 17.85 -6.74
C ALA A 276 -15.38 16.34 -6.43
N ALA A 277 -14.28 15.85 -5.84
CA ALA A 277 -14.14 14.46 -5.48
C ALA A 277 -15.15 14.00 -4.41
N ARG A 278 -15.44 14.85 -3.41
CA ARG A 278 -16.42 14.53 -2.36
C ARG A 278 -17.86 14.59 -2.89
N ALA A 279 -18.16 15.51 -3.78
CA ALA A 279 -19.48 15.57 -4.41
C ALA A 279 -19.78 14.31 -5.25
N ALA A 280 -18.79 13.78 -5.94
CA ALA A 280 -18.93 12.54 -6.71
C ALA A 280 -19.18 11.29 -5.84
N VAL A 281 -18.67 11.26 -4.60
CA VAL A 281 -18.91 10.14 -3.66
C VAL A 281 -20.33 10.18 -3.08
N VAL A 282 -20.93 11.37 -2.92
CA VAL A 282 -22.29 11.52 -2.39
C VAL A 282 -23.35 11.20 -3.46
N ALA A 283 -23.00 11.30 -4.74
CA ALA A 283 -23.87 11.05 -5.88
C ALA A 283 -23.86 9.59 -6.38
N ALA A 284 -23.00 8.74 -5.85
CA ALA A 284 -22.83 7.31 -6.20
C ALA A 284 -23.36 6.39 -5.08
#